data_c34cd861fd8876ff0723c8a530ed2bc7
#
_entry.id   c34cd861fd8876ff0723c8a530ed2bc7
#
_cell.length_a   1.000
_cell.length_b   1.000
_cell.length_c   1.000
_cell.angle_alpha   90.00
_cell.angle_beta   90.00
_cell.angle_gamma   90.00
#
_symmetry.space_group_name_H-M   'P 1'
#
loop_
_entity.id
_entity.type
_entity.pdbx_description
1 polymer ?
#
loop_
_entity_poly.entity_id
_entity_poly.type
_entity_poly.pdbx_seq_one_letter_code
_entity_poly.pdbx_strand_id
1 'polypeptide(L)' 'MPLTKPNQELKRDLKEAAALLKWSGVDLFTISKRLLDAGNEIGAAELMGIAVSYQAIEDKLASYADEVKGGVITRTSAG' A
#
# COMPACT_ATOMS: atom_id res chain seq x y z
N MET A 1 -2.24 -13.72 22.70
CA MET A 1 -0.88 -13.34 23.07
C MET A 1 -0.60 -11.90 22.67
N PRO A 2 0.00 -11.10 23.55
CA PRO A 2 0.42 -9.77 23.12
C PRO A 2 1.55 -9.88 22.10
N LEU A 3 1.55 -8.98 21.13
CA LEU A 3 2.61 -8.92 20.13
C LEU A 3 3.94 -8.52 20.80
N THR A 4 5.03 -9.12 20.36
CA THR A 4 6.36 -8.67 20.75
C THR A 4 6.63 -7.29 20.17
N LYS A 5 7.58 -6.55 20.76
CA LYS A 5 7.93 -5.23 20.25
C LYS A 5 8.37 -5.25 18.78
N PRO A 6 9.25 -6.17 18.33
CA PRO A 6 9.58 -6.25 16.91
C PRO A 6 8.37 -6.51 16.01
N ASN A 7 7.41 -7.31 16.44
CA ASN A 7 6.21 -7.59 15.66
C ASN A 7 5.25 -6.39 15.63
N GLN A 8 5.17 -5.64 16.72
CA GLN A 8 4.39 -4.40 16.75
C GLN A 8 4.96 -3.38 15.76
N GLU A 9 6.26 -3.25 15.70
CA GLU A 9 6.96 -2.36 14.76
C GLU A 9 6.74 -2.81 13.31
N LEU A 10 6.85 -4.12 13.04
CA LEU A 10 6.60 -4.67 11.72
C LEU A 10 5.17 -4.40 11.25
N LYS A 11 4.18 -4.65 12.10
CA LYS A 11 2.79 -4.37 11.81
C LYS A 11 2.57 -2.89 11.47
N ARG A 12 3.14 -1.99 12.27
CA ARG A 12 3.04 -0.56 12.05
C ARG A 12 3.68 -0.17 10.72
N ASP A 13 4.88 -0.67 10.43
CA ASP A 13 5.59 -0.36 9.19
C ASP A 13 4.80 -0.83 7.97
N LEU A 14 4.19 -2.01 8.03
CA LEU A 14 3.35 -2.51 6.96
C LEU A 14 2.12 -1.64 6.74
N LYS A 15 1.49 -1.18 7.80
CA LYS A 15 0.32 -0.28 7.71
C LYS A 15 0.71 1.08 7.16
N GLU A 16 1.86 1.62 7.56
CA GLU A 16 2.36 2.89 7.03
C GLU A 16 2.65 2.79 5.53
N ALA A 17 3.27 1.70 5.09
CA ALA A 17 3.53 1.47 3.68
C ALA A 17 2.24 1.34 2.88
N ALA A 18 1.25 0.63 3.41
CA ALA A 18 -0.06 0.51 2.78
C ALA A 18 -0.76 1.86 2.66
N ALA A 19 -0.71 2.69 3.71
CA ALA A 19 -1.30 4.02 3.69
C ALA A 19 -0.61 4.94 2.66
N LEU A 20 0.70 4.87 2.55
CA LEU A 20 1.47 5.65 1.56
C LEU A 20 1.05 5.27 0.14
N LEU A 21 0.92 3.97 -0.14
CA LEU A 21 0.48 3.48 -1.45
C LEU A 21 -0.96 3.90 -1.75
N LYS A 22 -1.83 3.88 -0.75
CA LYS A 22 -3.21 4.34 -0.90
C LYS A 22 -3.28 5.80 -1.34
N TRP A 23 -2.58 6.68 -0.63
CA TRP A 23 -2.60 8.11 -0.96
C TRP A 23 -1.91 8.41 -2.28
N SER A 24 -0.80 7.71 -2.58
CA SER A 24 -0.14 7.82 -3.89
C SER A 24 -1.06 7.38 -5.01
N GLY A 25 -1.82 6.31 -4.81
CA GLY A 25 -2.82 5.84 -5.79
C GLY A 25 -3.92 6.88 -6.02
N VAL A 26 -4.42 7.50 -4.95
CA VAL A 26 -5.43 8.57 -5.05
C VAL A 26 -4.89 9.75 -5.85
N ASP A 27 -3.64 10.16 -5.60
CA ASP A 27 -3.00 11.24 -6.34
C ASP A 27 -2.86 10.89 -7.82
N LEU A 28 -2.50 9.65 -8.15
CA LEU A 28 -2.41 9.17 -9.53
C LEU A 28 -3.75 9.20 -10.23
N PHE A 29 -4.84 8.83 -9.56
CA PHE A 29 -6.18 8.95 -10.13
C PHE A 29 -6.54 10.40 -10.43
N THR A 30 -6.20 11.31 -9.54
CA THR A 30 -6.44 12.75 -9.74
C THR A 30 -5.66 13.27 -10.95
N ILE A 31 -4.41 12.90 -11.10
CA ILE A 31 -3.58 13.28 -12.25
C ILE A 31 -4.13 12.66 -13.53
N SER A 32 -4.54 11.39 -13.49
CA SER A 32 -5.14 10.70 -14.63
C SER A 32 -6.38 11.46 -15.14
N LYS A 33 -7.24 11.91 -14.22
CA LYS A 33 -8.42 12.68 -14.57
C LYS A 33 -8.05 14.00 -15.24
N ARG A 34 -7.03 14.70 -14.75
CA ARG A 34 -6.55 15.94 -15.37
C ARG A 34 -6.04 15.71 -16.79
N LEU A 35 -5.30 14.61 -16.99
CA LEU A 35 -4.81 14.25 -18.33
C LEU A 35 -5.96 13.93 -19.28
N LEU A 36 -6.98 13.22 -18.80
CA LEU A 36 -8.15 12.91 -19.59
C LEU A 36 -8.89 14.18 -19.99
N ASP A 37 -9.09 15.11 -19.06
CA ASP A 37 -9.74 16.39 -19.30
C ASP A 37 -8.94 17.25 -20.30
N ALA A 38 -7.62 17.09 -20.32
CA ALA A 38 -6.74 17.77 -21.28
C ALA A 38 -6.65 17.06 -22.64
N GLY A 39 -7.35 15.94 -22.82
CA GLY A 39 -7.37 15.18 -24.07
C GLY A 39 -6.27 14.13 -24.20
N ASN A 40 -5.46 13.89 -23.16
CA ASN A 40 -4.41 12.87 -23.16
C ASN A 40 -4.95 11.54 -22.63
N GLU A 41 -5.69 10.83 -23.47
CA GLU A 41 -6.32 9.55 -23.07
C GLU A 41 -5.29 8.45 -22.81
N ILE A 42 -4.21 8.41 -23.58
CA ILE A 42 -3.16 7.39 -23.43
C ILE A 42 -2.44 7.56 -22.09
N GLY A 43 -2.03 8.77 -21.77
CA GLY A 43 -1.38 9.08 -20.49
C GLY A 43 -2.30 8.81 -19.31
N ALA A 44 -3.58 9.15 -19.43
CA ALA A 44 -4.58 8.88 -18.40
C ALA A 44 -4.73 7.38 -18.13
N ALA A 45 -4.80 6.57 -19.20
CA ALA A 45 -4.92 5.11 -19.07
C ALA A 45 -3.67 4.49 -18.44
N GLU A 46 -2.48 4.97 -18.79
CA GLU A 46 -1.23 4.51 -18.20
C GLU A 46 -1.18 4.77 -16.68
N LEU A 47 -1.54 5.99 -16.26
CA LEU A 47 -1.56 6.33 -14.84
C LEU A 47 -2.62 5.56 -14.07
N MET A 48 -3.78 5.34 -14.69
CA MET A 48 -4.84 4.53 -14.10
C MET A 48 -4.35 3.10 -13.82
N GLY A 49 -3.62 2.50 -14.78
CA GLY A 49 -3.03 1.17 -14.62
C GLY A 49 -2.02 1.11 -13.47
N ILE A 50 -1.20 2.14 -13.32
CA ILE A 50 -0.24 2.24 -12.20
C ILE A 50 -0.98 2.36 -10.88
N ALA A 51 -2.02 3.17 -10.80
CA ALA A 51 -2.81 3.35 -9.59
C ALA A 51 -3.49 2.04 -9.16
N VAL A 52 -4.00 1.27 -10.09
CA VAL A 52 -4.59 -0.06 -9.81
C VAL A 52 -3.53 -1.01 -9.25
N SER A 53 -2.30 -0.99 -9.79
CA SER A 53 -1.18 -1.79 -9.28
C SER A 53 -0.84 -1.42 -7.84
N TYR A 54 -0.85 -0.14 -7.50
CA TYR A 54 -0.60 0.34 -6.14
C TYR A 54 -1.68 -0.15 -5.18
N GLN A 55 -2.94 -0.16 -5.60
CA GLN A 55 -4.05 -0.65 -4.80
C GLN A 55 -3.90 -2.14 -4.47
N ALA A 56 -3.48 -2.94 -5.44
CA ALA A 56 -3.22 -4.36 -5.23
C ALA A 56 -2.10 -4.59 -4.20
N ILE A 57 -1.03 -3.79 -4.26
CA ILE A 57 0.08 -3.87 -3.31
C ILE A 57 -0.36 -3.40 -1.92
N GLU A 58 -1.16 -2.35 -1.84
CA GLU A 58 -1.75 -1.88 -0.58
C GLU A 58 -2.52 -2.99 0.11
N ASP A 59 -3.37 -3.69 -0.63
CA ASP A 59 -4.17 -4.78 -0.10
C ASP A 59 -3.29 -5.92 0.43
N LYS A 60 -2.21 -6.26 -0.27
CA LYS A 60 -1.24 -7.26 0.17
C LYS A 60 -0.56 -6.84 1.48
N LEU A 61 -0.10 -5.59 1.56
CA LEU A 61 0.56 -5.10 2.77
C LEU A 61 -0.38 -5.06 3.96
N ALA A 62 -1.62 -4.66 3.76
CA ALA A 62 -2.65 -4.70 4.80
C ALA A 62 -2.90 -6.14 5.27
N SER A 63 -2.95 -7.10 4.35
CA SER A 63 -3.10 -8.51 4.67
C SER A 63 -1.90 -9.02 5.48
N TYR A 64 -0.68 -8.65 5.10
CA TYR A 64 0.52 -9.02 5.87
C TYR A 64 0.52 -8.43 7.27
N ALA A 65 0.05 -7.20 7.44
CA ALA A 65 -0.10 -6.60 8.76
C ALA A 65 -1.06 -7.40 9.64
N ASP A 66 -2.16 -7.89 9.07
CA ASP A 66 -3.10 -8.76 9.77
C ASP A 66 -2.47 -10.10 10.12
N GLU A 67 -1.66 -10.67 9.26
CA GLU A 67 -0.92 -11.91 9.52
C GLU A 67 0.09 -11.74 10.64
N VAL A 68 0.74 -10.58 10.74
CA VAL A 68 1.63 -10.26 11.87
C VAL A 68 0.83 -10.18 13.16
N LYS A 69 -0.33 -9.54 13.13
CA LYS A 69 -1.23 -9.46 14.28
C LYS A 69 -1.67 -10.84 14.76
N GLY A 70 -1.94 -11.75 13.81
CA GLY A 70 -2.36 -13.13 14.12
C GLY A 70 -1.21 -14.07 14.45
N GLY A 71 0.05 -13.61 14.39
CA GLY A 71 1.22 -14.44 14.69
C GLY A 71 1.68 -15.33 13.55
N VAL A 72 1.08 -15.23 12.36
CA VAL A 72 1.47 -16.02 11.18
C VAL A 72 2.82 -15.54 10.63
N ILE A 73 3.02 -14.22 10.62
CA ILE A 73 4.30 -13.61 10.25
C ILE A 73 4.91 -13.05 11.51
N THR A 74 6.19 -13.35 11.75
CA THR A 74 6.92 -12.84 12.91
C THR A 74 8.25 -12.24 12.48
N ARG A 75 8.67 -11.24 13.25
CA ARG A 75 9.98 -10.63 13.10
C ARG A 75 10.79 -10.93 14.36
N THR A 76 11.94 -11.58 14.17
CA THR A 76 12.87 -11.79 15.28
C THR A 76 13.79 -10.59 15.42
N SER A 77 14.11 -10.22 16.66
CA SER A 77 15.14 -9.22 16.89
C SER A 77 16.45 -9.74 16.35
N ALA A 78 17.06 -9.00 15.44
CA ALA A 78 18.43 -9.29 15.05
C ALA A 78 19.30 -9.01 16.27
N GLY A 79 19.78 -10.08 16.85
CA GLY A 79 20.58 -10.03 18.07
C GLY A 79 21.88 -9.26 17.90
#